data_7dbc116f1b07d8de579a9f0fb3020ff0
#
_entry.id   7dbc116f1b07d8de579a9f0fb3020ff0
#
_cell.length_a   1.000
_cell.length_b   1.000
_cell.length_c   1.000
_cell.angle_alpha   90.00
_cell.angle_beta   90.00
_cell.angle_gamma   90.00
#
_symmetry.space_group_name_H-M   'P 1'
#
loop_
_entity.id
_entity.type
_entity.pdbx_description
1 polymer ?
#
loop_
_entity_poly.entity_id
_entity_poly.type
_entity_poly.pdbx_seq_one_letter_code
_entity_poly.pdbx_strand_id
1 'polypeptide(L)'
;MPTRGYDFASPKIQTVFYDNIIFTILLMQKDSGAPCTDCAVFPRGAIMKRLIGILAALCVLVGCKETKKTIKIGIVQLVEHPALDDAYKGFVDALSEAGYVDGTNISIDYENAQGEQANCVTIAQKLVNDRSDLILAIATPAAQAVANLTKDIPILVTAVTDPESAKLVKSNDVPGTNVSGTSDLTPCAAQIDLLKRLVPNAKTVGMLYCSSEQNSVFQIGLAKAQCDKLGLAYIDATVSSTNEVQQVTQSLVGKVDAIYVPTDNMVSSSIVTVAQVANENRIPTIVGEEGMVERGALATYGIDYYALGKQTAFMALDIIKNGKKPADMPIQYLEHCTLAVNRDTAAKIGISIPDDLK
;
A
#
# COMPACT_ATOMS: atom_id res chain seq x y z
N MET A 1 37.02 17.27 14.43
CA MET A 1 36.91 16.60 15.74
C MET A 1 35.45 16.24 15.94
N PRO A 2 35.03 14.98 15.89
CA PRO A 2 33.63 14.61 16.13
C PRO A 2 33.44 14.27 17.60
N THR A 3 32.47 14.87 18.24
CA THR A 3 31.98 14.58 19.59
C THR A 3 31.26 13.24 19.61
N ARG A 4 31.77 12.30 20.38
CA ARG A 4 31.11 11.02 20.67
C ARG A 4 29.97 11.25 21.66
N GLY A 5 28.73 11.07 21.19
CA GLY A 5 27.56 10.90 22.05
C GLY A 5 27.60 9.51 22.70
N TYR A 6 27.50 9.44 24.01
CA TYR A 6 27.36 8.18 24.75
C TYR A 6 25.89 7.78 24.78
N ASP A 7 25.61 6.59 24.22
CA ASP A 7 24.29 5.98 24.22
C ASP A 7 24.05 5.29 25.57
N PHE A 8 23.12 5.82 26.39
CA PHE A 8 22.83 5.36 27.76
C PHE A 8 21.91 4.12 27.84
N ALA A 9 21.59 3.48 26.72
CA ALA A 9 20.59 2.41 26.67
C ALA A 9 21.16 0.97 26.47
N SER A 10 22.43 0.71 26.79
CA SER A 10 22.99 -0.63 26.64
C SER A 10 22.75 -1.49 27.90
N PRO A 11 22.30 -2.76 27.78
CA PRO A 11 22.08 -3.66 28.91
C PRO A 11 23.30 -3.88 29.80
N LYS A 12 24.50 -3.68 29.26
CA LYS A 12 25.76 -3.78 30.03
C LYS A 12 25.97 -2.66 31.07
N ILE A 13 25.35 -1.52 30.89
CA ILE A 13 25.45 -0.39 31.84
C ILE A 13 24.56 -0.64 33.05
N GLN A 14 23.39 -1.26 32.87
CA GLN A 14 22.51 -1.60 33.96
C GLN A 14 23.12 -2.64 34.93
N THR A 15 23.81 -3.66 34.40
CA THR A 15 24.44 -4.70 35.23
C THR A 15 25.58 -4.11 36.08
N VAL A 16 26.39 -3.20 35.53
CA VAL A 16 27.49 -2.54 36.25
C VAL A 16 26.95 -1.60 37.35
N PHE A 17 25.80 -0.97 37.16
CA PHE A 17 25.18 -0.11 38.18
C PHE A 17 24.61 -0.94 39.34
N TYR A 18 24.01 -2.09 39.08
CA TYR A 18 23.49 -2.99 40.14
C TYR A 18 24.62 -3.59 40.98
N ASP A 19 25.70 -4.05 40.34
CA ASP A 19 26.85 -4.62 41.04
C ASP A 19 27.56 -3.60 41.93
N ASN A 20 27.68 -2.33 41.50
CA ASN A 20 28.27 -1.26 42.33
C ASN A 20 27.40 -0.86 43.52
N ILE A 21 26.07 -0.90 43.41
CA ILE A 21 25.17 -0.59 44.52
C ILE A 21 25.22 -1.70 45.56
N ILE A 22 25.23 -2.97 45.15
CA ILE A 22 25.33 -4.11 46.05
C ILE A 22 26.71 -4.12 46.74
N PHE A 23 27.79 -3.82 46.01
CA PHE A 23 29.14 -3.73 46.57
C PHE A 23 29.26 -2.59 47.58
N THR A 24 28.66 -1.43 47.35
CA THR A 24 28.66 -0.30 48.29
C THR A 24 27.86 -0.60 49.57
N ILE A 25 26.77 -1.34 49.48
CA ILE A 25 25.96 -1.78 50.63
C ILE A 25 26.72 -2.83 51.48
N LEU A 26 27.48 -3.71 50.83
CA LEU A 26 28.29 -4.73 51.51
C LEU A 26 29.52 -4.10 52.20
N LEU A 27 30.13 -3.05 51.62
CA LEU A 27 31.26 -2.34 52.26
C LEU A 27 30.84 -1.55 53.49
N MET A 28 29.61 -1.02 53.53
CA MET A 28 29.07 -0.31 54.71
C MET A 28 28.75 -1.21 55.90
N GLN A 29 28.71 -2.52 55.71
CA GLN A 29 28.49 -3.51 56.76
C GLN A 29 29.75 -3.96 57.52
N LYS A 30 30.95 -3.57 57.01
CA LYS A 30 32.24 -4.10 57.50
C LYS A 30 32.96 -3.26 58.59
N ASP A 31 32.50 -2.02 58.77
CA ASP A 31 33.19 -1.07 59.69
C ASP A 31 32.38 -0.74 60.98
N SER A 32 31.85 -1.74 61.66
CA SER A 32 31.22 -1.52 63.00
C SER A 32 31.75 -2.53 63.99
N GLY A 33 33.02 -2.45 64.27
CA GLY A 33 33.68 -3.21 65.36
C GLY A 33 34.49 -2.30 66.25
N ALA A 34 33.88 -1.51 67.17
CA ALA A 34 34.50 -0.98 68.35
C ALA A 34 33.44 -0.71 69.43
N PRO A 35 33.67 -1.15 70.67
CA PRO A 35 32.73 -0.93 71.75
C PRO A 35 32.90 0.46 72.34
N CYS A 36 31.92 1.31 72.38
CA CYS A 36 31.84 2.53 73.12
C CYS A 36 30.63 2.46 74.07
N THR A 37 30.91 2.50 75.38
CA THR A 37 29.96 2.59 76.47
C THR A 37 29.41 4.00 76.54
N ASP A 38 28.06 4.10 76.77
CA ASP A 38 27.28 5.29 77.03
C ASP A 38 26.89 6.19 75.83
N CYS A 39 25.83 5.82 75.15
CA CYS A 39 24.94 6.75 74.51
C CYS A 39 23.56 6.15 74.25
N ALA A 40 22.53 6.95 74.43
CA ALA A 40 21.10 6.61 74.39
C ALA A 40 20.70 5.79 73.15
N VAL A 41 19.98 4.72 73.42
CA VAL A 41 19.47 3.75 72.42
C VAL A 41 18.40 4.40 71.57
N PHE A 42 18.74 4.92 70.42
CA PHE A 42 17.76 5.15 69.35
C PHE A 42 17.63 3.88 68.51
N PRO A 43 16.42 3.38 68.23
CA PRO A 43 16.26 2.14 67.50
C PRO A 43 16.53 2.32 66.01
N ARG A 44 17.84 2.31 65.64
CA ARG A 44 18.32 2.46 64.25
C ARG A 44 17.75 1.40 63.30
N GLY A 45 17.30 0.23 63.83
CA GLY A 45 16.76 -0.83 63.01
C GLY A 45 15.36 -0.58 62.43
N ALA A 46 14.55 0.29 63.09
CA ALA A 46 13.18 0.55 62.62
C ALA A 46 13.15 1.55 61.45
N ILE A 47 14.06 2.52 61.45
CA ILE A 47 14.16 3.56 60.39
C ILE A 47 14.73 2.93 59.13
N MET A 48 15.71 2.06 59.20
CA MET A 48 16.33 1.37 58.04
C MET A 48 15.36 0.39 57.43
N LYS A 49 14.56 -0.35 58.15
CA LYS A 49 13.48 -1.23 57.64
C LYS A 49 12.37 -0.44 56.96
N ARG A 50 12.03 0.77 57.43
CA ARG A 50 11.07 1.66 56.80
C ARG A 50 11.61 2.28 55.50
N LEU A 51 12.88 2.66 55.46
CA LEU A 51 13.55 3.20 54.27
C LEU A 51 13.70 2.13 53.17
N ILE A 52 14.05 0.88 53.55
CA ILE A 52 14.10 -0.25 52.60
C ILE A 52 12.69 -0.58 52.06
N GLY A 53 11.67 -0.54 52.92
CA GLY A 53 10.26 -0.73 52.51
C GLY A 53 9.78 0.36 51.54
N ILE A 54 10.15 1.63 51.78
CA ILE A 54 9.82 2.77 50.89
C ILE A 54 10.57 2.66 49.55
N LEU A 55 11.85 2.28 49.57
CA LEU A 55 12.63 2.09 48.35
C LEU A 55 12.10 0.89 47.52
N ALA A 56 11.74 -0.21 48.18
CA ALA A 56 11.08 -1.35 47.53
C ALA A 56 9.69 -0.99 46.97
N ALA A 57 8.91 -0.18 47.66
CA ALA A 57 7.63 0.34 47.17
C ALA A 57 7.78 1.32 46.02
N LEU A 58 8.85 2.17 46.01
CA LEU A 58 9.17 3.04 44.87
C LEU A 58 9.64 2.24 43.63
N CYS A 59 10.37 1.13 43.81
CA CYS A 59 10.76 0.24 42.72
C CYS A 59 9.57 -0.53 42.11
N VAL A 60 8.53 -0.81 42.88
CA VAL A 60 7.28 -1.42 42.38
C VAL A 60 6.41 -0.40 41.66
N LEU A 61 6.51 0.90 41.99
CA LEU A 61 5.79 1.99 41.29
C LEU A 61 6.48 2.46 40.00
N VAL A 62 7.75 2.11 39.77
CA VAL A 62 8.37 2.13 38.44
C VAL A 62 7.89 0.87 37.71
N GLY A 63 6.56 0.75 37.62
CA GLY A 63 5.89 -0.34 36.94
C GLY A 63 6.50 -0.52 35.58
N CYS A 64 6.75 -1.76 35.19
CA CYS A 64 6.95 -2.17 33.80
C CYS A 64 5.90 -1.43 32.95
N LYS A 65 6.28 -0.30 32.36
CA LYS A 65 5.62 0.13 31.13
C LYS A 65 5.86 -1.06 30.20
N GLU A 66 4.84 -1.92 30.05
CA GLU A 66 4.80 -2.80 28.89
C GLU A 66 5.06 -1.88 27.71
N THR A 67 6.23 -1.98 27.15
CA THR A 67 6.51 -1.37 25.84
C THR A 67 5.58 -2.12 24.89
N LYS A 68 4.39 -1.55 24.63
CA LYS A 68 3.51 -2.07 23.59
C LYS A 68 4.39 -2.21 22.35
N LYS A 69 4.57 -3.44 21.88
CA LYS A 69 5.34 -3.71 20.68
C LYS A 69 4.77 -2.83 19.57
N THR A 70 5.58 -1.94 19.01
CA THR A 70 5.21 -1.12 17.85
C THR A 70 4.97 -2.07 16.67
N ILE A 71 3.81 -1.99 16.06
CA ILE A 71 3.45 -2.81 14.90
C ILE A 71 4.16 -2.25 13.68
N LYS A 72 4.89 -3.10 12.97
CA LYS A 72 5.62 -2.73 11.76
C LYS A 72 4.76 -3.04 10.53
N ILE A 73 4.46 -2.02 9.74
CA ILE A 73 3.74 -2.14 8.48
C ILE A 73 4.68 -1.79 7.35
N GLY A 74 5.07 -2.79 6.55
CA GLY A 74 5.81 -2.55 5.32
C GLY A 74 4.86 -2.20 4.19
N ILE A 75 5.18 -1.21 3.36
CA ILE A 75 4.38 -0.84 2.20
C ILE A 75 5.28 -0.79 0.98
N VAL A 76 4.90 -1.52 -0.06
CA VAL A 76 5.54 -1.46 -1.36
C VAL A 76 4.54 -0.99 -2.40
N GLN A 77 4.83 0.12 -3.07
CA GLN A 77 4.08 0.66 -4.20
C GLN A 77 4.86 0.49 -5.50
N LEU A 78 4.19 0.05 -6.57
CA LEU A 78 4.86 -0.20 -7.85
C LEU A 78 5.45 1.06 -8.46
N VAL A 79 4.63 2.11 -8.58
CA VAL A 79 4.99 3.36 -9.26
C VAL A 79 4.14 4.50 -8.72
N GLU A 80 4.56 5.74 -8.92
CA GLU A 80 3.82 6.94 -8.54
C GLU A 80 2.85 7.34 -9.64
N HIS A 81 1.56 7.35 -9.32
CA HIS A 81 0.48 7.99 -10.07
C HIS A 81 -0.76 8.13 -9.19
N PRO A 82 -1.69 9.05 -9.51
CA PRO A 82 -2.78 9.45 -8.61
C PRO A 82 -3.56 8.30 -7.98
N ALA A 83 -3.96 7.29 -8.76
CA ALA A 83 -4.76 6.18 -8.23
C ALA A 83 -4.02 5.39 -7.13
N LEU A 84 -2.72 5.07 -7.32
CA LEU A 84 -1.94 4.34 -6.31
C LEU A 84 -1.63 5.23 -5.10
N ASP A 85 -1.35 6.53 -5.33
CA ASP A 85 -1.07 7.49 -4.27
C ASP A 85 -2.32 7.72 -3.39
N ASP A 86 -3.50 7.78 -4.00
CA ASP A 86 -4.79 7.86 -3.29
C ASP A 86 -5.09 6.59 -2.50
N ALA A 87 -4.81 5.40 -3.05
CA ALA A 87 -4.96 4.14 -2.33
C ALA A 87 -4.02 4.09 -1.09
N TYR A 88 -2.77 4.49 -1.25
CA TYR A 88 -1.82 4.64 -0.14
C TYR A 88 -2.35 5.63 0.91
N LYS A 89 -2.73 6.82 0.47
CA LYS A 89 -3.25 7.87 1.35
C LYS A 89 -4.49 7.42 2.11
N GLY A 90 -5.46 6.83 1.43
CA GLY A 90 -6.68 6.30 2.06
C GLY A 90 -6.37 5.25 3.12
N PHE A 91 -5.41 4.37 2.87
CA PHE A 91 -4.97 3.36 3.82
C PHE A 91 -4.37 3.98 5.08
N VAL A 92 -3.43 4.92 4.94
CA VAL A 92 -2.75 5.56 6.07
C VAL A 92 -3.73 6.44 6.88
N ASP A 93 -4.58 7.21 6.21
CA ASP A 93 -5.57 8.08 6.86
C ASP A 93 -6.56 7.24 7.70
N ALA A 94 -7.06 6.12 7.17
CA ALA A 94 -7.99 5.26 7.90
C ALA A 94 -7.34 4.55 9.10
N LEU A 95 -6.07 4.16 9.02
CA LEU A 95 -5.32 3.67 10.17
C LEU A 95 -5.20 4.75 11.24
N SER A 96 -4.86 5.98 10.85
CA SER A 96 -4.73 7.12 11.75
C SER A 96 -6.07 7.49 12.41
N GLU A 97 -7.18 7.51 11.65
CA GLU A 97 -8.55 7.69 12.16
C GLU A 97 -8.92 6.62 13.20
N ALA A 98 -8.43 5.40 13.04
CA ALA A 98 -8.63 4.29 13.98
C ALA A 98 -7.67 4.31 15.19
N GLY A 99 -6.82 5.35 15.30
CA GLY A 99 -5.86 5.54 16.40
C GLY A 99 -4.53 4.82 16.19
N TYR A 100 -4.21 4.36 14.98
CA TYR A 100 -2.91 3.80 14.60
C TYR A 100 -2.09 4.85 13.86
N VAL A 101 -1.22 5.53 14.59
CA VAL A 101 -0.45 6.70 14.09
C VAL A 101 1.01 6.31 13.93
N ASP A 102 1.56 6.56 12.74
CA ASP A 102 2.95 6.30 12.43
C ASP A 102 3.89 7.07 13.37
N GLY A 103 4.99 6.41 13.78
CA GLY A 103 5.94 6.94 14.77
C GLY A 103 5.43 6.95 16.21
N THR A 104 4.17 6.57 16.47
CA THR A 104 3.58 6.54 17.82
C THR A 104 3.33 5.11 18.31
N ASN A 105 2.51 4.36 17.63
CA ASN A 105 2.14 2.99 18.00
C ASN A 105 2.22 1.99 16.83
N ILE A 106 2.39 2.49 15.61
CA ILE A 106 2.82 1.75 14.43
C ILE A 106 4.09 2.38 13.86
N SER A 107 4.78 1.63 13.01
CA SER A 107 5.90 2.12 12.19
C SER A 107 5.64 1.71 10.75
N ILE A 108 5.48 2.70 9.88
CA ILE A 108 5.28 2.49 8.44
C ILE A 108 6.64 2.61 7.75
N ASP A 109 7.00 1.58 6.99
CA ASP A 109 8.15 1.56 6.10
C ASP A 109 7.62 1.53 4.66
N TYR A 110 7.53 2.71 4.03
CA TYR A 110 7.03 2.90 2.68
C TYR A 110 8.14 3.00 1.66
N GLU A 111 8.05 2.19 0.61
CA GLU A 111 9.00 2.17 -0.49
C GLU A 111 8.27 2.15 -1.84
N ASN A 112 8.82 2.90 -2.81
CA ASN A 112 8.30 2.96 -4.17
C ASN A 112 9.28 2.30 -5.15
N ALA A 113 8.80 1.39 -5.97
CA ALA A 113 9.61 0.62 -6.91
C ALA A 113 9.91 1.36 -8.23
N GLN A 114 9.37 2.56 -8.42
CA GLN A 114 9.62 3.42 -9.58
C GLN A 114 9.27 2.76 -10.93
N GLY A 115 8.26 1.88 -10.93
CA GLY A 115 7.83 1.15 -12.12
C GLY A 115 8.69 -0.08 -12.46
N GLU A 116 9.74 -0.34 -11.69
CA GLU A 116 10.69 -1.41 -11.99
C GLU A 116 10.37 -2.69 -11.19
N GLN A 117 10.04 -3.77 -11.87
CA GLN A 117 9.69 -5.03 -11.21
C GLN A 117 10.85 -5.60 -10.36
N ALA A 118 12.09 -5.38 -10.77
CA ALA A 118 13.27 -5.78 -10.00
C ALA A 118 13.36 -5.02 -8.66
N ASN A 119 12.95 -3.75 -8.63
CA ASN A 119 12.88 -2.99 -7.38
C ASN A 119 11.79 -3.52 -6.46
N CYS A 120 10.63 -3.95 -7.00
CA CYS A 120 9.60 -4.62 -6.17
C CYS A 120 10.18 -5.82 -5.41
N VAL A 121 10.99 -6.65 -6.07
CA VAL A 121 11.63 -7.82 -5.43
C VAL A 121 12.62 -7.39 -4.35
N THR A 122 13.45 -6.38 -4.62
CA THR A 122 14.43 -5.85 -3.66
C THR A 122 13.74 -5.26 -2.43
N ILE A 123 12.69 -4.46 -2.64
CA ILE A 123 11.90 -3.86 -1.56
C ILE A 123 11.18 -4.95 -0.76
N ALA A 124 10.53 -5.90 -1.43
CA ALA A 124 9.87 -7.02 -0.78
C ALA A 124 10.85 -7.82 0.10
N GLN A 125 12.07 -8.07 -0.39
CA GLN A 125 13.11 -8.74 0.40
C GLN A 125 13.52 -7.94 1.64
N LYS A 126 13.64 -6.61 1.52
CA LYS A 126 13.90 -5.70 2.66
C LYS A 126 12.79 -5.83 3.70
N LEU A 127 11.52 -5.64 3.29
CA LEU A 127 10.37 -5.66 4.20
C LEU A 127 10.21 -7.01 4.94
N VAL A 128 10.51 -8.13 4.26
CA VAL A 128 10.52 -9.47 4.87
C VAL A 128 11.67 -9.61 5.87
N ASN A 129 12.89 -9.16 5.53
CA ASN A 129 14.06 -9.23 6.41
C ASN A 129 13.90 -8.35 7.65
N ASP A 130 13.23 -7.19 7.52
CA ASP A 130 12.93 -6.26 8.63
C ASP A 130 11.80 -6.77 9.53
N ARG A 131 11.25 -7.94 9.20
CA ARG A 131 10.19 -8.62 9.96
C ARG A 131 8.97 -7.74 10.17
N SER A 132 8.41 -7.22 9.08
CA SER A 132 7.12 -6.55 9.10
C SER A 132 6.05 -7.45 9.74
N ASP A 133 5.19 -6.88 10.55
CA ASP A 133 4.04 -7.61 11.14
C ASP A 133 2.89 -7.73 10.13
N LEU A 134 2.85 -6.83 9.13
CA LEU A 134 1.92 -6.78 8.00
C LEU A 134 2.62 -6.12 6.81
N ILE A 135 2.35 -6.59 5.59
CA ILE A 135 2.81 -5.92 4.37
C ILE A 135 1.59 -5.52 3.54
N LEU A 136 1.53 -4.23 3.17
CA LEU A 136 0.63 -3.73 2.13
C LEU A 136 1.39 -3.70 0.79
N ALA A 137 0.84 -4.35 -0.22
CA ALA A 137 1.36 -4.29 -1.58
C ALA A 137 0.36 -3.56 -2.49
N ILE A 138 0.81 -2.48 -3.11
CA ILE A 138 0.01 -1.61 -3.96
C ILE A 138 0.38 -1.88 -5.42
N ALA A 139 -0.57 -2.38 -6.19
CA ALA A 139 -0.50 -2.89 -7.55
C ALA A 139 -0.03 -4.36 -7.67
N THR A 140 -0.47 -5.01 -8.76
CA THR A 140 -0.28 -6.45 -9.00
C THR A 140 1.20 -6.90 -9.02
N PRO A 141 2.13 -6.21 -9.71
CA PRO A 141 3.53 -6.63 -9.71
C PRO A 141 4.19 -6.56 -8.33
N ALA A 142 3.85 -5.54 -7.52
CA ALA A 142 4.33 -5.42 -6.14
C ALA A 142 3.78 -6.55 -5.27
N ALA A 143 2.48 -6.86 -5.39
CA ALA A 143 1.85 -7.96 -4.68
C ALA A 143 2.47 -9.33 -5.01
N GLN A 144 2.75 -9.58 -6.28
CA GLN A 144 3.42 -10.81 -6.73
C GLN A 144 4.83 -10.92 -6.16
N ALA A 145 5.60 -9.83 -6.13
CA ALA A 145 6.95 -9.83 -5.57
C ALA A 145 6.95 -10.21 -4.09
N VAL A 146 6.06 -9.63 -3.28
CA VAL A 146 5.95 -9.95 -1.84
C VAL A 146 5.44 -11.38 -1.63
N ALA A 147 4.37 -11.78 -2.31
CA ALA A 147 3.74 -13.10 -2.14
C ALA A 147 4.66 -14.27 -2.53
N ASN A 148 5.63 -14.03 -3.42
CA ASN A 148 6.63 -15.02 -3.79
C ASN A 148 7.72 -15.21 -2.72
N LEU A 149 7.98 -14.20 -1.88
CA LEU A 149 9.07 -14.21 -0.90
C LEU A 149 8.65 -14.68 0.50
N THR A 150 7.39 -14.49 0.88
CA THR A 150 6.92 -14.91 2.20
C THR A 150 5.55 -15.60 2.13
N LYS A 151 5.37 -16.61 3.01
CA LYS A 151 4.09 -17.28 3.24
C LYS A 151 3.61 -17.12 4.70
N ASP A 152 4.42 -16.46 5.52
CA ASP A 152 4.18 -16.32 6.96
C ASP A 152 3.65 -14.93 7.34
N ILE A 153 4.20 -13.87 6.71
CA ILE A 153 3.78 -12.50 6.98
C ILE A 153 2.42 -12.26 6.30
N PRO A 154 1.41 -11.75 7.01
CA PRO A 154 0.16 -11.32 6.41
C PRO A 154 0.40 -10.27 5.31
N ILE A 155 -0.21 -10.44 4.16
CA ILE A 155 -0.13 -9.52 3.03
C ILE A 155 -1.55 -9.02 2.72
N LEU A 156 -1.72 -7.71 2.70
CA LEU A 156 -2.88 -7.07 2.11
C LEU A 156 -2.50 -6.45 0.77
N VAL A 157 -3.38 -6.60 -0.19
CA VAL A 157 -3.23 -5.99 -1.51
C VAL A 157 -4.30 -4.91 -1.72
N THR A 158 -3.96 -3.87 -2.46
CA THR A 158 -4.89 -2.85 -2.96
C THR A 158 -4.46 -2.44 -4.37
N ALA A 159 -5.38 -1.94 -5.17
CA ALA A 159 -5.13 -1.67 -6.59
C ALA A 159 -4.59 -2.92 -7.31
N VAL A 160 -5.18 -4.07 -7.03
CA VAL A 160 -4.89 -5.36 -7.68
C VAL A 160 -6.17 -5.85 -8.34
N THR A 161 -6.19 -5.89 -9.66
CA THR A 161 -7.40 -6.10 -10.44
C THR A 161 -8.09 -7.42 -10.14
N ASP A 162 -7.36 -8.53 -10.23
CA ASP A 162 -7.90 -9.86 -9.93
C ASP A 162 -6.84 -10.73 -9.23
N PRO A 163 -6.89 -10.81 -7.90
CA PRO A 163 -5.92 -11.59 -7.13
C PRO A 163 -5.87 -13.08 -7.48
N GLU A 164 -6.99 -13.68 -7.93
CA GLU A 164 -7.02 -15.08 -8.35
C GLU A 164 -6.26 -15.28 -9.67
N SER A 165 -6.54 -14.48 -10.69
CA SER A 165 -5.81 -14.56 -11.97
C SER A 165 -4.33 -14.20 -11.81
N ALA A 166 -4.00 -13.31 -10.87
CA ALA A 166 -2.64 -12.96 -10.50
C ALA A 166 -1.92 -14.06 -9.68
N LYS A 167 -2.60 -15.16 -9.36
CA LYS A 167 -2.09 -16.31 -8.56
C LYS A 167 -1.63 -15.93 -7.15
N LEU A 168 -2.24 -14.92 -6.58
CA LEU A 168 -1.98 -14.45 -5.21
C LEU A 168 -2.82 -15.25 -4.21
N VAL A 169 -4.02 -15.63 -4.60
CA VAL A 169 -5.00 -16.37 -3.80
C VAL A 169 -5.50 -17.60 -4.55
N LYS A 170 -6.14 -18.54 -3.85
CA LYS A 170 -6.74 -19.72 -4.47
C LYS A 170 -8.04 -19.40 -5.19
N SER A 171 -8.84 -18.51 -4.57
CA SER A 171 -10.01 -17.86 -5.15
C SER A 171 -10.24 -16.53 -4.44
N ASN A 172 -10.97 -15.62 -5.09
CA ASN A 172 -11.30 -14.33 -4.48
C ASN A 172 -12.27 -14.47 -3.30
N ASP A 173 -13.13 -15.49 -3.30
CA ASP A 173 -14.07 -15.77 -2.20
C ASP A 173 -13.39 -16.43 -1.00
N VAL A 174 -12.43 -17.34 -1.24
CA VAL A 174 -11.68 -18.06 -0.20
C VAL A 174 -10.20 -18.03 -0.54
N PRO A 175 -9.48 -16.97 -0.12
CA PRO A 175 -8.08 -16.76 -0.48
C PRO A 175 -7.16 -17.94 -0.18
N GLY A 176 -7.26 -18.53 1.02
CA GLY A 176 -6.54 -19.76 1.39
C GLY A 176 -5.00 -19.64 1.33
N THR A 177 -4.48 -18.41 1.32
CA THR A 177 -3.05 -18.05 1.36
C THR A 177 -2.82 -17.00 2.44
N ASN A 178 -1.59 -16.49 2.59
CA ASN A 178 -1.30 -15.35 3.45
C ASN A 178 -1.65 -14.00 2.81
N VAL A 179 -2.35 -13.98 1.68
CA VAL A 179 -2.76 -12.79 0.92
C VAL A 179 -4.27 -12.63 0.99
N SER A 180 -4.73 -11.40 1.19
CA SER A 180 -6.09 -10.92 0.98
C SER A 180 -6.04 -9.43 0.62
N GLY A 181 -7.18 -8.75 0.49
CA GLY A 181 -7.21 -7.31 0.25
C GLY A 181 -8.39 -6.88 -0.60
N THR A 182 -8.19 -5.82 -1.37
CA THR A 182 -9.21 -5.20 -2.21
C THR A 182 -8.85 -5.28 -3.68
N SER A 183 -9.87 -5.47 -4.51
CA SER A 183 -9.78 -5.48 -5.97
C SER A 183 -10.18 -4.12 -6.54
N ASP A 184 -9.45 -3.68 -7.56
CA ASP A 184 -9.77 -2.49 -8.36
C ASP A 184 -10.36 -2.85 -9.72
N LEU A 185 -10.90 -4.04 -9.89
CA LEU A 185 -11.50 -4.45 -11.15
C LEU A 185 -12.64 -3.52 -11.55
N THR A 186 -12.41 -2.73 -12.58
CA THR A 186 -13.41 -1.87 -13.18
C THR A 186 -14.20 -2.59 -14.28
N PRO A 187 -15.41 -2.12 -14.65
CA PRO A 187 -16.29 -2.81 -15.57
C PRO A 187 -15.82 -2.64 -17.03
N CYS A 188 -14.79 -3.40 -17.46
CA CYS A 188 -14.18 -3.31 -18.79
C CYS A 188 -15.22 -3.39 -19.92
N ALA A 189 -16.23 -4.24 -19.80
CA ALA A 189 -17.30 -4.33 -20.79
C ALA A 189 -18.09 -3.03 -20.90
N ALA A 190 -18.48 -2.41 -19.76
CA ALA A 190 -19.20 -1.14 -19.77
C ALA A 190 -18.32 0.01 -20.28
N GLN A 191 -17.02 -0.05 -20.10
CA GLN A 191 -16.07 0.93 -20.67
C GLN A 191 -16.02 0.82 -22.19
N ILE A 192 -16.05 -0.38 -22.76
CA ILE A 192 -16.14 -0.59 -24.22
C ILE A 192 -17.53 -0.18 -24.75
N ASP A 193 -18.62 -0.40 -23.98
CA ASP A 193 -19.94 0.10 -24.32
C ASP A 193 -19.96 1.66 -24.31
N LEU A 194 -19.31 2.28 -23.33
CA LEU A 194 -19.13 3.73 -23.25
C LEU A 194 -18.36 4.27 -24.47
N LEU A 195 -17.27 3.57 -24.88
CA LEU A 195 -16.56 3.88 -26.12
C LEU A 195 -17.54 3.94 -27.31
N LYS A 196 -18.36 2.90 -27.48
CA LYS A 196 -19.29 2.80 -28.59
C LYS A 196 -20.40 3.88 -28.55
N ARG A 197 -20.80 4.30 -27.35
CA ARG A 197 -21.75 5.39 -27.17
C ARG A 197 -21.17 6.76 -27.51
N LEU A 198 -19.90 7.02 -27.13
CA LEU A 198 -19.19 8.27 -27.42
C LEU A 198 -18.71 8.33 -28.86
N VAL A 199 -18.41 7.17 -29.47
CA VAL A 199 -17.90 7.03 -30.84
C VAL A 199 -18.75 6.00 -31.61
N PRO A 200 -20.01 6.32 -31.98
CA PRO A 200 -20.94 5.35 -32.58
C PRO A 200 -20.41 4.68 -33.86
N ASN A 201 -19.57 5.40 -34.62
CA ASN A 201 -19.01 4.93 -35.88
C ASN A 201 -17.68 4.17 -35.72
N ALA A 202 -17.17 3.99 -34.51
CA ALA A 202 -15.95 3.24 -34.26
C ALA A 202 -16.04 1.83 -34.82
N LYS A 203 -14.99 1.41 -35.51
CA LYS A 203 -14.80 0.06 -36.08
C LYS A 203 -13.59 -0.64 -35.51
N THR A 204 -12.55 0.10 -35.14
CA THR A 204 -11.26 -0.44 -34.68
C THR A 204 -10.82 0.26 -33.42
N VAL A 205 -10.50 -0.51 -32.37
CA VAL A 205 -10.02 -0.03 -31.08
C VAL A 205 -8.53 -0.38 -30.91
N GLY A 206 -7.71 0.58 -30.55
CA GLY A 206 -6.33 0.34 -30.12
C GLY A 206 -6.31 -0.09 -28.66
N MET A 207 -5.78 -1.25 -28.35
CA MET A 207 -5.62 -1.78 -26.99
C MET A 207 -4.20 -1.41 -26.52
N LEU A 208 -4.05 -0.32 -25.77
CA LEU A 208 -2.75 0.17 -25.30
C LEU A 208 -2.52 -0.29 -23.85
N TYR A 209 -1.52 -1.13 -23.63
CA TYR A 209 -1.24 -1.71 -22.31
C TYR A 209 0.18 -2.25 -22.17
N CYS A 210 0.63 -2.43 -20.93
CA CYS A 210 1.87 -3.09 -20.58
C CYS A 210 1.70 -4.62 -20.61
N SER A 211 2.41 -5.31 -21.50
CA SER A 211 2.29 -6.76 -21.65
C SER A 211 2.89 -7.56 -20.49
N SER A 212 3.74 -6.95 -19.66
CA SER A 212 4.31 -7.58 -18.47
C SER A 212 3.43 -7.41 -17.21
N GLU A 213 2.39 -6.59 -17.27
CA GLU A 213 1.41 -6.44 -16.20
C GLU A 213 0.24 -7.41 -16.39
N GLN A 214 0.13 -8.40 -15.49
CA GLN A 214 -0.90 -9.44 -15.59
C GLN A 214 -2.32 -8.89 -15.45
N ASN A 215 -2.52 -7.87 -14.59
CA ASN A 215 -3.77 -7.10 -14.47
C ASN A 215 -4.22 -6.53 -15.81
N SER A 216 -3.30 -5.94 -16.56
CA SER A 216 -3.60 -5.33 -17.86
C SER A 216 -3.97 -6.38 -18.89
N VAL A 217 -3.21 -7.47 -18.98
CA VAL A 217 -3.50 -8.59 -19.88
C VAL A 217 -4.88 -9.20 -19.59
N PHE A 218 -5.24 -9.36 -18.31
CA PHE A 218 -6.54 -9.87 -17.89
C PHE A 218 -7.68 -8.95 -18.35
N GLN A 219 -7.59 -7.64 -18.09
CA GLN A 219 -8.62 -6.67 -18.48
C GLN A 219 -8.74 -6.51 -19.99
N ILE A 220 -7.62 -6.55 -20.71
CA ILE A 220 -7.64 -6.55 -22.20
C ILE A 220 -8.39 -7.77 -22.74
N GLY A 221 -8.26 -8.92 -22.10
CA GLY A 221 -9.07 -10.09 -22.45
C GLY A 221 -10.57 -9.84 -22.32
N LEU A 222 -11.00 -9.19 -21.22
CA LEU A 222 -12.41 -8.82 -21.01
C LEU A 222 -12.88 -7.76 -22.01
N ALA A 223 -12.05 -6.75 -22.30
CA ALA A 223 -12.36 -5.69 -23.26
C ALA A 223 -12.51 -6.27 -24.69
N LYS A 224 -11.61 -7.17 -25.12
CA LYS A 224 -11.68 -7.84 -26.42
C LYS A 224 -12.95 -8.69 -26.55
N ALA A 225 -13.31 -9.44 -25.51
CA ALA A 225 -14.55 -10.20 -25.50
C ALA A 225 -15.80 -9.32 -25.70
N GLN A 226 -15.79 -8.08 -25.20
CA GLN A 226 -16.86 -7.12 -25.44
C GLN A 226 -16.77 -6.50 -26.85
N CYS A 227 -15.57 -6.22 -27.35
CA CYS A 227 -15.37 -5.78 -28.74
C CYS A 227 -15.93 -6.82 -29.73
N ASP A 228 -15.66 -8.12 -29.51
CA ASP A 228 -16.19 -9.20 -30.36
C ASP A 228 -17.71 -9.19 -30.36
N LYS A 229 -18.39 -9.01 -29.23
CA LYS A 229 -19.86 -8.92 -29.15
C LYS A 229 -20.42 -7.71 -29.91
N LEU A 230 -19.65 -6.61 -29.96
CA LEU A 230 -20.07 -5.36 -30.64
C LEU A 230 -19.61 -5.31 -32.11
N GLY A 231 -18.91 -6.33 -32.62
CA GLY A 231 -18.35 -6.34 -33.94
C GLY A 231 -17.24 -5.32 -34.19
N LEU A 232 -16.50 -4.97 -33.13
CA LEU A 232 -15.35 -4.07 -33.18
C LEU A 232 -14.07 -4.87 -33.43
N ALA A 233 -13.27 -4.44 -34.40
CA ALA A 233 -11.90 -4.92 -34.54
C ALA A 233 -11.00 -4.25 -33.48
N TYR A 234 -9.87 -4.88 -33.17
CA TYR A 234 -8.89 -4.30 -32.24
C TYR A 234 -7.46 -4.55 -32.71
N ILE A 235 -6.57 -3.65 -32.27
CA ILE A 235 -5.12 -3.72 -32.54
C ILE A 235 -4.41 -3.63 -31.19
N ASP A 236 -3.63 -4.66 -30.84
CA ASP A 236 -2.78 -4.62 -29.66
C ASP A 236 -1.61 -3.65 -29.86
N ALA A 237 -1.41 -2.77 -28.88
CA ALA A 237 -0.31 -1.83 -28.82
C ALA A 237 0.34 -1.96 -27.44
N THR A 238 1.38 -2.79 -27.36
CA THR A 238 1.99 -3.14 -26.07
C THR A 238 3.25 -2.32 -25.80
N VAL A 239 3.43 -1.97 -24.54
CA VAL A 239 4.64 -1.36 -24.00
C VAL A 239 5.29 -2.27 -22.98
N SER A 240 6.58 -2.10 -22.75
CA SER A 240 7.36 -2.75 -21.69
C SER A 240 8.04 -1.74 -20.77
N SER A 241 8.05 -0.47 -21.16
CA SER A 241 8.58 0.65 -20.38
C SER A 241 7.84 1.95 -20.69
N THR A 242 7.92 2.92 -19.78
CA THR A 242 7.35 4.26 -19.98
C THR A 242 7.94 4.98 -21.19
N ASN A 243 9.20 4.69 -21.53
CA ASN A 243 9.90 5.29 -22.68
C ASN A 243 9.28 4.92 -24.04
N GLU A 244 8.56 3.80 -24.10
CA GLU A 244 7.94 3.32 -25.35
C GLU A 244 6.54 3.92 -25.57
N VAL A 245 5.90 4.44 -24.52
CA VAL A 245 4.49 4.85 -24.53
C VAL A 245 4.20 5.84 -25.64
N GLN A 246 5.04 6.86 -25.83
CA GLN A 246 4.84 7.85 -26.89
C GLN A 246 4.87 7.21 -28.29
N GLN A 247 5.91 6.44 -28.58
CA GLN A 247 6.10 5.81 -29.88
C GLN A 247 4.98 4.80 -30.19
N VAL A 248 4.62 3.99 -29.20
CA VAL A 248 3.55 2.98 -29.36
C VAL A 248 2.20 3.65 -29.56
N THR A 249 1.87 4.70 -28.78
CA THR A 249 0.65 5.50 -29.01
C THR A 249 0.64 6.12 -30.41
N GLN A 250 1.75 6.69 -30.85
CA GLN A 250 1.89 7.29 -32.18
C GLN A 250 1.69 6.24 -33.29
N SER A 251 2.04 4.98 -33.05
CA SER A 251 1.86 3.90 -34.02
C SER A 251 0.39 3.55 -34.31
N LEU A 252 -0.53 3.93 -33.43
CA LEU A 252 -1.98 3.76 -33.57
C LEU A 252 -2.64 4.84 -34.44
N VAL A 253 -1.98 5.97 -34.64
CA VAL A 253 -2.52 7.11 -35.39
C VAL A 253 -2.85 6.69 -36.83
N GLY A 254 -4.07 7.00 -37.27
CA GLY A 254 -4.60 6.63 -38.59
C GLY A 254 -4.97 5.15 -38.77
N LYS A 255 -4.85 4.33 -37.70
CA LYS A 255 -5.20 2.89 -37.74
C LYS A 255 -6.38 2.53 -36.87
N VAL A 256 -6.72 3.38 -35.89
CA VAL A 256 -7.79 3.12 -34.93
C VAL A 256 -8.74 4.31 -34.81
N ASP A 257 -9.99 4.02 -34.42
CA ASP A 257 -11.02 5.04 -34.19
C ASP A 257 -11.08 5.52 -32.74
N ALA A 258 -10.55 4.70 -31.80
CA ALA A 258 -10.43 5.02 -30.40
C ALA A 258 -9.29 4.20 -29.76
N ILE A 259 -8.79 4.64 -28.62
CA ILE A 259 -7.83 3.90 -27.79
C ILE A 259 -8.50 3.50 -26.49
N TYR A 260 -8.31 2.25 -26.09
CA TYR A 260 -8.66 1.72 -24.77
C TYR A 260 -7.37 1.44 -23.96
N VAL A 261 -7.35 1.92 -22.72
CA VAL A 261 -6.28 1.68 -21.74
C VAL A 261 -6.93 1.10 -20.49
N PRO A 262 -6.58 -0.12 -20.04
CA PRO A 262 -7.11 -0.67 -18.79
C PRO A 262 -6.54 0.07 -17.56
N THR A 263 -6.75 -0.44 -16.33
CA THR A 263 -6.02 0.02 -15.13
C THR A 263 -4.56 -0.46 -15.20
N ASP A 264 -3.81 0.14 -16.11
CA ASP A 264 -2.41 -0.17 -16.44
C ASP A 264 -1.51 0.84 -15.76
N ASN A 265 -0.64 0.39 -14.86
CA ASN A 265 0.19 1.29 -14.04
C ASN A 265 1.24 2.01 -14.87
N MET A 266 1.85 1.31 -15.83
CA MET A 266 2.89 1.87 -16.70
C MET A 266 2.31 2.96 -17.60
N VAL A 267 1.18 2.69 -18.23
CA VAL A 267 0.50 3.64 -19.12
C VAL A 267 -0.11 4.79 -18.30
N SER A 268 -0.69 4.51 -17.12
CA SER A 268 -1.24 5.54 -16.22
C SER A 268 -0.17 6.54 -15.77
N SER A 269 1.03 6.09 -15.41
CA SER A 269 2.13 7.00 -15.06
C SER A 269 2.52 7.94 -16.20
N SER A 270 2.28 7.50 -17.44
CA SER A 270 2.63 8.24 -18.70
C SER A 270 1.40 8.77 -19.45
N ILE A 271 0.21 8.79 -18.83
CA ILE A 271 -1.06 9.08 -19.52
C ILE A 271 -1.10 10.46 -20.20
N VAL A 272 -0.40 11.45 -19.65
CA VAL A 272 -0.31 12.79 -20.26
C VAL A 272 0.26 12.70 -21.67
N THR A 273 1.25 11.84 -21.88
CA THR A 273 1.86 11.60 -23.20
C THR A 273 0.88 10.92 -24.16
N VAL A 274 0.13 9.92 -23.66
CA VAL A 274 -0.92 9.24 -24.43
C VAL A 274 -2.00 10.24 -24.83
N ALA A 275 -2.50 11.02 -23.86
CA ALA A 275 -3.55 12.01 -24.05
C ALA A 275 -3.10 13.10 -25.05
N GLN A 276 -1.84 13.54 -24.98
CA GLN A 276 -1.32 14.51 -25.93
C GLN A 276 -1.36 13.97 -27.36
N VAL A 277 -0.77 12.81 -27.62
CA VAL A 277 -0.74 12.18 -28.95
C VAL A 277 -2.16 11.91 -29.45
N ALA A 278 -3.02 11.33 -28.62
CA ALA A 278 -4.38 10.99 -29.00
C ALA A 278 -5.22 12.23 -29.31
N ASN A 279 -5.17 13.26 -28.46
CA ASN A 279 -5.98 14.49 -28.61
C ASN A 279 -5.50 15.35 -29.81
N GLU A 280 -4.21 15.42 -30.10
CA GLU A 280 -3.67 16.07 -31.29
C GLU A 280 -4.17 15.42 -32.59
N ASN A 281 -4.39 14.11 -32.56
CA ASN A 281 -4.89 13.33 -33.68
C ASN A 281 -6.39 13.06 -33.62
N ARG A 282 -7.10 13.68 -32.66
CA ARG A 282 -8.57 13.53 -32.46
C ARG A 282 -9.00 12.07 -32.24
N ILE A 283 -8.18 11.28 -31.56
CA ILE A 283 -8.49 9.89 -31.22
C ILE A 283 -9.04 9.87 -29.79
N PRO A 284 -10.31 9.50 -29.57
CA PRO A 284 -10.90 9.35 -28.24
C PRO A 284 -10.18 8.27 -27.44
N THR A 285 -9.98 8.52 -26.13
CA THR A 285 -9.35 7.58 -25.21
C THR A 285 -10.34 7.17 -24.12
N ILE A 286 -10.66 5.89 -24.01
CA ILE A 286 -11.41 5.32 -22.89
C ILE A 286 -10.43 4.58 -22.01
N VAL A 287 -10.49 4.86 -20.71
CA VAL A 287 -9.44 4.43 -19.77
C VAL A 287 -10.01 3.69 -18.58
N GLY A 288 -9.15 3.00 -17.82
CA GLY A 288 -9.53 2.14 -16.72
C GLY A 288 -9.84 2.87 -15.42
N GLU A 289 -9.32 4.11 -15.22
CA GLU A 289 -9.47 4.82 -13.95
C GLU A 289 -9.59 6.35 -14.16
N GLU A 290 -10.12 7.04 -13.13
CA GLU A 290 -10.51 8.44 -13.20
C GLU A 290 -9.32 9.40 -13.28
N GLY A 291 -8.22 9.12 -12.58
CA GLY A 291 -7.03 9.96 -12.63
C GLY A 291 -6.40 10.07 -14.02
N MET A 292 -6.62 9.08 -14.90
CA MET A 292 -6.23 9.20 -16.32
C MET A 292 -7.14 10.20 -17.05
N VAL A 293 -8.44 10.26 -16.72
CA VAL A 293 -9.40 11.21 -17.32
C VAL A 293 -9.05 12.65 -16.91
N GLU A 294 -8.71 12.86 -15.63
CA GLU A 294 -8.28 14.16 -15.12
C GLU A 294 -7.03 14.68 -15.86
N ARG A 295 -6.16 13.76 -16.27
CA ARG A 295 -4.92 14.06 -16.99
C ARG A 295 -5.03 14.05 -18.52
N GLY A 296 -6.25 14.12 -19.04
CA GLY A 296 -6.51 14.41 -20.44
C GLY A 296 -7.07 13.27 -21.30
N ALA A 297 -7.30 12.07 -20.73
CA ALA A 297 -8.11 11.05 -21.40
C ALA A 297 -9.59 11.49 -21.48
N LEU A 298 -10.41 10.83 -22.32
CA LEU A 298 -11.77 11.26 -22.59
C LEU A 298 -12.76 10.83 -21.49
N ALA A 299 -12.82 9.54 -21.17
CA ALA A 299 -13.83 9.03 -20.24
C ALA A 299 -13.48 7.67 -19.66
N THR A 300 -14.12 7.35 -18.53
CA THR A 300 -14.09 6.05 -17.87
C THR A 300 -15.35 5.77 -17.08
N TYR A 301 -15.60 4.50 -16.76
CA TYR A 301 -16.26 4.08 -15.52
C TYR A 301 -15.17 3.63 -14.55
N GLY A 302 -14.90 4.43 -13.52
CA GLY A 302 -13.83 4.25 -12.56
C GLY A 302 -14.33 4.01 -11.14
N ILE A 303 -13.40 3.79 -10.22
CA ILE A 303 -13.63 3.65 -8.79
C ILE A 303 -12.83 4.70 -8.02
N ASP A 304 -13.25 4.96 -6.80
CA ASP A 304 -12.53 5.83 -5.86
C ASP A 304 -11.38 5.05 -5.18
N TYR A 305 -10.15 5.32 -5.58
CA TYR A 305 -8.96 4.64 -5.04
C TYR A 305 -8.64 5.04 -3.59
N TYR A 306 -9.01 6.25 -3.18
CA TYR A 306 -8.90 6.64 -1.77
C TYR A 306 -9.83 5.79 -0.90
N ALA A 307 -11.09 5.63 -1.32
CA ALA A 307 -12.03 4.75 -0.63
C ALA A 307 -11.57 3.28 -0.64
N LEU A 308 -10.96 2.82 -1.74
CA LEU A 308 -10.37 1.47 -1.84
C LEU A 308 -9.27 1.27 -0.80
N GLY A 309 -8.37 2.25 -0.67
CA GLY A 309 -7.31 2.25 0.34
C GLY A 309 -7.86 2.22 1.77
N LYS A 310 -8.89 3.03 2.07
CA LYS A 310 -9.59 2.99 3.37
C LYS A 310 -10.19 1.63 3.66
N GLN A 311 -10.82 1.00 2.68
CA GLN A 311 -11.37 -0.34 2.84
C GLN A 311 -10.28 -1.38 3.16
N THR A 312 -9.13 -1.28 2.50
CA THR A 312 -7.97 -2.13 2.78
C THR A 312 -7.44 -1.91 4.20
N ALA A 313 -7.46 -0.67 4.70
CA ALA A 313 -7.07 -0.37 6.07
C ALA A 313 -8.01 -1.02 7.11
N PHE A 314 -9.31 -1.09 6.84
CA PHE A 314 -10.24 -1.81 7.72
C PHE A 314 -9.91 -3.30 7.79
N MET A 315 -9.48 -3.90 6.67
CA MET A 315 -8.98 -5.28 6.67
C MET A 315 -7.67 -5.41 7.48
N ALA A 316 -6.76 -4.42 7.40
CA ALA A 316 -5.56 -4.39 8.24
C ALA A 316 -5.90 -4.32 9.73
N LEU A 317 -6.90 -3.53 10.11
CA LEU A 317 -7.38 -3.45 11.49
C LEU A 317 -7.97 -4.78 11.98
N ASP A 318 -8.65 -5.51 11.11
CA ASP A 318 -9.15 -6.86 11.43
C ASP A 318 -8.01 -7.84 11.72
N ILE A 319 -6.92 -7.77 10.97
CA ILE A 319 -5.71 -8.57 11.23
C ILE A 319 -5.06 -8.14 12.54
N ILE A 320 -4.82 -6.84 12.72
CA ILE A 320 -4.06 -6.28 13.84
C ILE A 320 -4.83 -6.41 15.18
N LYS A 321 -6.13 -6.10 15.17
CA LYS A 321 -6.96 -6.08 16.39
C LYS A 321 -7.57 -7.44 16.71
N ASN A 322 -8.05 -8.12 15.68
CA ASN A 322 -8.90 -9.30 15.84
C ASN A 322 -8.16 -10.61 15.53
N GLY A 323 -6.89 -10.53 15.04
CA GLY A 323 -6.09 -11.69 14.68
C GLY A 323 -6.66 -12.48 13.49
N LYS A 324 -7.48 -11.83 12.64
CA LYS A 324 -8.00 -12.49 11.43
C LYS A 324 -6.85 -12.87 10.51
N LYS A 325 -7.00 -13.97 9.81
CA LYS A 325 -6.00 -14.46 8.85
C LYS A 325 -6.43 -14.09 7.43
N PRO A 326 -5.53 -13.57 6.58
CA PRO A 326 -5.85 -13.30 5.18
C PRO A 326 -6.47 -14.49 4.45
N ALA A 327 -6.07 -15.71 4.81
CA ALA A 327 -6.61 -16.94 4.23
C ALA A 327 -8.14 -17.08 4.32
N ASP A 328 -8.73 -16.47 5.35
CA ASP A 328 -10.16 -16.56 5.66
C ASP A 328 -10.91 -15.24 5.36
N MET A 329 -10.23 -14.27 4.77
CA MET A 329 -10.77 -12.95 4.45
C MET A 329 -11.01 -12.85 2.94
N PRO A 330 -12.26 -12.87 2.45
CA PRO A 330 -12.53 -12.70 1.02
C PRO A 330 -11.94 -11.41 0.46
N ILE A 331 -11.58 -11.45 -0.83
CA ILE A 331 -11.23 -10.22 -1.56
C ILE A 331 -12.46 -9.31 -1.58
N GLN A 332 -12.25 -8.03 -1.29
CA GLN A 332 -13.33 -7.04 -1.24
C GLN A 332 -13.30 -6.15 -2.49
N TYR A 333 -14.47 -5.62 -2.83
CA TYR A 333 -14.69 -4.76 -3.98
C TYR A 333 -15.40 -3.49 -3.52
N LEU A 334 -15.21 -2.38 -4.22
CA LEU A 334 -16.10 -1.23 -4.07
C LEU A 334 -17.42 -1.50 -4.83
N GLU A 335 -18.53 -1.11 -4.21
CA GLU A 335 -19.87 -1.39 -4.76
C GLU A 335 -20.22 -0.54 -5.97
N HIS A 336 -19.59 0.63 -6.13
CA HIS A 336 -19.97 1.63 -7.13
C HIS A 336 -18.80 2.04 -8.00
N CYS A 337 -19.06 2.07 -9.31
CA CYS A 337 -18.22 2.74 -10.29
C CYS A 337 -18.90 4.04 -10.71
N THR A 338 -18.14 5.10 -10.88
CA THR A 338 -18.60 6.41 -11.32
C THR A 338 -18.20 6.68 -12.76
N LEU A 339 -19.08 7.36 -13.47
CA LEU A 339 -18.77 7.88 -14.81
C LEU A 339 -17.95 9.17 -14.66
N ALA A 340 -16.76 9.20 -15.23
CA ALA A 340 -15.97 10.40 -15.41
C ALA A 340 -15.84 10.73 -16.90
N VAL A 341 -16.09 11.98 -17.29
CA VAL A 341 -15.96 12.47 -18.66
C VAL A 341 -15.23 13.80 -18.66
N ASN A 342 -14.12 13.88 -19.40
CA ASN A 342 -13.37 15.11 -19.60
C ASN A 342 -14.01 15.94 -20.73
N ARG A 343 -14.76 16.96 -20.33
CA ARG A 343 -15.52 17.83 -21.26
C ARG A 343 -14.58 18.67 -22.15
N ASP A 344 -13.45 19.09 -21.61
CA ASP A 344 -12.46 19.87 -22.36
C ASP A 344 -11.79 19.00 -23.44
N THR A 345 -11.45 17.77 -23.09
CA THR A 345 -10.96 16.78 -24.06
C THR A 345 -12.01 16.49 -25.12
N ALA A 346 -13.28 16.24 -24.73
CA ALA A 346 -14.36 16.00 -25.68
C ALA A 346 -14.51 17.16 -26.67
N ALA A 347 -14.53 18.41 -26.20
CA ALA A 347 -14.58 19.60 -27.04
C ALA A 347 -13.38 19.71 -27.98
N LYS A 348 -12.17 19.48 -27.46
CA LYS A 348 -10.91 19.55 -28.23
C LYS A 348 -10.87 18.56 -29.38
N ILE A 349 -11.34 17.33 -29.17
CA ILE A 349 -11.34 16.30 -30.22
C ILE A 349 -12.63 16.24 -31.06
N GLY A 350 -13.64 17.07 -30.71
CA GLY A 350 -14.90 17.19 -31.46
C GLY A 350 -15.92 16.08 -31.17
N ILE A 351 -15.88 15.48 -29.97
CA ILE A 351 -16.83 14.46 -29.52
C ILE A 351 -18.03 15.14 -28.83
N SER A 352 -19.22 14.79 -29.29
CA SER A 352 -20.48 15.19 -28.64
C SER A 352 -20.81 14.21 -27.51
N ILE A 353 -20.91 14.71 -26.27
CA ILE A 353 -21.30 13.90 -25.12
C ILE A 353 -22.85 13.77 -25.12
N PRO A 354 -23.42 12.54 -25.17
CA PRO A 354 -24.87 12.32 -25.02
C PRO A 354 -25.42 12.92 -23.74
N ASP A 355 -26.68 13.37 -23.74
CA ASP A 355 -27.29 14.09 -22.62
C ASP A 355 -27.32 13.26 -21.32
N ASP A 356 -27.51 11.97 -21.43
CA ASP A 356 -27.51 11.01 -20.31
C ASP A 356 -26.12 10.63 -19.79
N LEU A 357 -25.07 11.15 -20.40
CA LEU A 357 -23.67 11.02 -19.94
C LEU A 357 -23.08 12.37 -19.45
N LYS A 358 -23.91 13.42 -19.34
CA LYS A 358 -23.47 14.77 -18.94
C LYS A 358 -23.40 14.95 -17.43
#